data_d4f72be42027796b039dc402d5ac0237
#
_entry.id   d4f72be42027796b039dc402d5ac0237
#
_cell.length_a   1.000
_cell.length_b   1.000
_cell.length_c   1.000
_cell.angle_alpha   90.00
_cell.angle_beta   90.00
_cell.angle_gamma   90.00
#
_symmetry.space_group_name_H-M   'P 1'
#
loop_
_entity.id
_entity.type
_entity.pdbx_description
1 polymer ?
#
loop_
_entity_poly.entity_id
_entity_poly.type
_entity_poly.pdbx_seq_one_letter_code
_entity_poly.pdbx_strand_id
1 'polypeptide(L)'
;MNSRTKALKITLIYPPGEQKISEPIPPPNMTIAVLAGALIESGHEAFQIDAEKDWFDKIQYSLTKKQTALLYDKDSVGAYVNGKAAKELAVKYDRIRTLLLNGLAVKKSDLVGITLVDIRAEPLIINFCALVAHAVKKEFKAKTVIGYRGLPKEGFFYLMRRYPCFDYGVYAHWGEKAILEIVNDISGEKAALTGTVARKNGKLRNYPGDGARRPYAPRPHYEDHILERYKADDARIFSSYNSDFPFAKKLIKKDKEFLVVPYAFELTCPGACAVCENDNKLRSDMKSTDQIIDELSKLKSRGVTGIYFVNSSFNNHYKTAEELCDKMIKYRLDLKWFDCANLRVMDERLLDKMRAAGAVKLTFGVETGSQRLLNYVNKGITVETARKYLEYSNKIGIWNHIELIAGFPTENARDIAATLRSMDNIKDFVDIYTLNPFYLYPYSRFYREQAKFGIKVVPYPPLQFMNFFYPLYRIVEQYSLKFEEIGGLSWEEKNAQIIGSTKAIAAKIDSIATFRAIGNEHLYLLMCLYDKLGHGNKELIRKLVRILTVKFKPYNLNFFMDDFRTSFSKQKDLRIFMPLKDTLFLGEPEPGAVPDVKL
;
A
#
# COMPACT_ATOMS: atom_id res chain seq x y z
N MET A 1 39.35 21.88 -0.56
CA MET A 1 38.79 21.83 -1.92
C MET A 1 37.61 20.87 -1.89
N ASN A 2 36.40 21.38 -1.80
CA ASN A 2 35.20 20.55 -1.93
C ASN A 2 35.05 20.17 -3.40
N SER A 3 35.43 18.93 -3.74
CA SER A 3 35.04 18.39 -5.05
C SER A 3 33.49 18.35 -5.04
N ARG A 4 32.86 19.27 -5.77
CA ARG A 4 31.41 19.17 -6.03
C ARG A 4 31.19 17.83 -6.71
N THR A 5 30.49 16.95 -6.01
CA THR A 5 29.99 15.69 -6.57
C THR A 5 29.28 16.00 -7.88
N LYS A 6 29.58 15.27 -8.93
CA LYS A 6 28.91 15.45 -10.22
C LYS A 6 27.42 15.13 -10.04
N ALA A 7 26.55 16.07 -10.33
CA ALA A 7 25.11 15.83 -10.33
C ALA A 7 24.77 14.70 -11.31
N LEU A 8 24.13 13.65 -10.83
CA LEU A 8 23.64 12.54 -11.65
C LEU A 8 22.19 12.78 -12.05
N LYS A 9 21.80 12.16 -13.17
CA LYS A 9 20.43 12.10 -13.64
C LYS A 9 19.83 10.75 -13.27
N ILE A 10 18.75 10.77 -12.51
CA ILE A 10 18.10 9.58 -12.01
C ILE A 10 16.64 9.54 -12.48
N THR A 11 16.21 8.45 -13.09
CA THR A 11 14.80 8.20 -13.38
C THR A 11 14.24 7.21 -12.37
N LEU A 12 13.14 7.58 -11.73
CA LEU A 12 12.41 6.74 -10.79
C LEU A 12 11.11 6.25 -11.42
N ILE A 13 10.90 4.95 -11.46
CA ILE A 13 9.75 4.32 -12.10
C ILE A 13 8.92 3.59 -11.06
N TYR A 14 7.63 3.94 -10.99
CA TYR A 14 6.61 3.17 -10.30
C TYR A 14 5.99 2.21 -11.33
N PRO A 15 6.19 0.88 -11.21
CA PRO A 15 5.74 -0.07 -12.22
C PRO A 15 4.22 -0.21 -12.23
N PRO A 16 3.64 -0.79 -13.30
CA PRO A 16 2.25 -1.19 -13.27
C PRO A 16 2.09 -2.21 -12.15
N GLY A 17 1.19 -1.91 -11.25
CA GLY A 17 0.85 -2.76 -10.15
C GLY A 17 -0.61 -3.15 -10.20
N GLU A 18 -1.09 -3.57 -9.06
CA GLU A 18 -2.50 -3.72 -8.83
C GLU A 18 -3.13 -2.34 -8.85
N GLN A 19 -3.68 -1.90 -10.00
CA GLN A 19 -4.62 -0.79 -9.92
C GLN A 19 -5.61 -1.19 -8.84
N LYS A 20 -5.69 -0.40 -7.80
CA LYS A 20 -6.74 -0.56 -6.80
C LYS A 20 -8.06 -0.32 -7.53
N ILE A 21 -8.63 -1.38 -8.07
CA ILE A 21 -9.87 -1.38 -8.84
C ILE A 21 -10.99 -0.69 -8.07
N SER A 22 -10.81 -0.69 -6.81
CA SER A 22 -11.64 -0.08 -5.83
C SER A 22 -11.51 1.44 -5.70
N GLU A 23 -10.45 2.05 -6.22
CA GLU A 23 -10.27 3.50 -6.19
C GLU A 23 -10.25 4.04 -7.64
N PRO A 24 -11.38 4.58 -8.13
CA PRO A 24 -11.49 5.06 -9.51
C PRO A 24 -10.46 6.12 -9.88
N ILE A 25 -10.08 6.94 -8.90
CA ILE A 25 -9.04 7.95 -9.04
C ILE A 25 -8.07 7.77 -7.89
N PRO A 26 -7.01 6.94 -8.05
CA PRO A 26 -5.99 6.78 -7.02
C PRO A 26 -5.17 8.06 -6.88
N PRO A 27 -4.57 8.33 -5.72
CA PRO A 27 -3.57 9.39 -5.58
C PRO A 27 -2.24 8.98 -6.22
N PRO A 28 -1.34 9.93 -6.56
CA PRO A 28 -0.02 9.63 -7.08
C PRO A 28 0.83 8.82 -6.08
N ASN A 29 1.84 8.12 -6.57
CA ASN A 29 2.68 7.29 -5.70
C ASN A 29 3.63 8.12 -4.84
N MET A 30 3.58 7.92 -3.52
CA MET A 30 4.44 8.63 -2.56
C MET A 30 5.89 8.13 -2.60
N THR A 31 6.14 6.86 -2.88
CA THR A 31 7.49 6.28 -2.77
C THR A 31 8.46 6.97 -3.73
N ILE A 32 8.08 7.08 -5.02
CA ILE A 32 8.95 7.77 -6.00
C ILE A 32 9.05 9.26 -5.69
N ALA A 33 8.04 9.89 -5.10
CA ALA A 33 8.09 11.29 -4.70
C ALA A 33 9.06 11.53 -3.53
N VAL A 34 9.09 10.64 -2.54
CA VAL A 34 10.03 10.72 -1.39
C VAL A 34 11.46 10.46 -1.87
N LEU A 35 11.67 9.47 -2.72
CA LEU A 35 13.01 9.18 -3.29
C LEU A 35 13.51 10.34 -4.15
N ALA A 36 12.62 10.95 -4.96
CA ALA A 36 12.97 12.13 -5.75
C ALA A 36 13.33 13.32 -4.85
N GLY A 37 12.57 13.54 -3.79
CA GLY A 37 12.89 14.57 -2.80
C GLY A 37 14.28 14.41 -2.20
N ALA A 38 14.63 13.21 -1.75
CA ALA A 38 15.95 12.90 -1.20
C ALA A 38 17.08 13.17 -2.20
N LEU A 39 16.90 12.77 -3.46
CA LEU A 39 17.87 12.98 -4.53
C LEU A 39 18.05 14.47 -4.86
N ILE A 40 16.97 15.22 -4.98
CA ILE A 40 16.99 16.66 -5.28
C ILE A 40 17.63 17.44 -4.13
N GLU A 41 17.27 17.14 -2.88
CA GLU A 41 17.88 17.77 -1.70
C GLU A 41 19.39 17.47 -1.60
N SER A 42 19.86 16.38 -2.20
CA SER A 42 21.27 16.00 -2.28
C SER A 42 21.97 16.52 -3.56
N GLY A 43 21.30 17.36 -4.37
CA GLY A 43 21.91 18.02 -5.53
C GLY A 43 21.89 17.22 -6.83
N HIS A 44 21.06 16.18 -6.94
CA HIS A 44 20.87 15.38 -8.14
C HIS A 44 19.61 15.77 -8.91
N GLU A 45 19.54 15.39 -10.18
CA GLU A 45 18.31 15.53 -11.00
C GLU A 45 17.49 14.24 -10.88
N ALA A 46 16.22 14.35 -10.48
CA ALA A 46 15.31 13.21 -10.39
C ALA A 46 14.10 13.42 -11.30
N PHE A 47 13.79 12.39 -12.10
CA PHE A 47 12.62 12.32 -12.98
C PHE A 47 11.70 11.19 -12.53
N GLN A 48 10.40 11.40 -12.58
CA GLN A 48 9.40 10.44 -12.14
C GLN A 48 8.60 9.90 -13.31
N ILE A 49 8.40 8.58 -13.33
CA ILE A 49 7.53 7.90 -14.28
C ILE A 49 6.53 7.06 -13.48
N ASP A 50 5.26 7.37 -13.64
CA ASP A 50 4.16 6.56 -13.16
C ASP A 50 3.75 5.57 -14.25
N ALA A 51 4.42 4.43 -14.27
CA ALA A 51 4.16 3.42 -15.28
C ALA A 51 2.84 2.66 -15.03
N GLU A 52 2.29 2.69 -13.81
CA GLU A 52 0.95 2.16 -13.56
C GLU A 52 -0.10 2.96 -14.34
N LYS A 53 -0.05 4.28 -14.19
CA LYS A 53 -0.97 5.15 -14.94
C LYS A 53 -0.74 5.08 -16.44
N ASP A 54 0.51 5.05 -16.90
CA ASP A 54 0.83 4.89 -18.32
C ASP A 54 0.37 3.54 -18.87
N TRP A 55 0.43 2.48 -18.07
CA TRP A 55 -0.07 1.16 -18.44
C TRP A 55 -1.57 1.19 -18.69
N PHE A 56 -2.35 1.69 -17.74
CA PHE A 56 -3.80 1.70 -17.83
C PHE A 56 -4.32 2.71 -18.86
N ASP A 57 -3.65 3.85 -19.02
CA ASP A 57 -4.11 4.89 -19.94
C ASP A 57 -3.79 4.56 -21.42
N LYS A 58 -2.66 3.89 -21.70
CA LYS A 58 -2.15 3.75 -23.07
C LYS A 58 -1.41 2.45 -23.38
N ILE A 59 -0.46 2.01 -22.56
CA ILE A 59 0.49 0.96 -22.95
C ILE A 59 -0.22 -0.37 -23.21
N GLN A 60 -1.12 -0.79 -22.33
CA GLN A 60 -1.84 -2.05 -22.46
C GLN A 60 -2.62 -2.16 -23.77
N TYR A 61 -3.11 -1.05 -24.30
CA TYR A 61 -3.87 -1.01 -25.57
C TYR A 61 -2.96 -1.03 -26.81
N SER A 62 -1.67 -0.72 -26.63
CA SER A 62 -0.66 -0.80 -27.69
C SER A 62 -0.11 -2.21 -27.87
N LEU A 63 -0.41 -3.11 -26.96
CA LEU A 63 0.03 -4.50 -26.99
C LEU A 63 -1.06 -5.42 -27.55
N THR A 64 -0.67 -6.35 -28.42
CA THR A 64 -1.55 -7.44 -28.83
C THR A 64 -1.75 -8.43 -27.69
N LYS A 65 -2.84 -9.20 -27.69
CA LYS A 65 -3.10 -10.27 -26.71
C LYS A 65 -1.90 -11.23 -26.58
N LYS A 66 -1.23 -11.57 -27.68
CA LYS A 66 -0.03 -12.43 -27.67
C LYS A 66 1.16 -11.77 -27.01
N GLN A 67 1.35 -10.46 -27.18
CA GLN A 67 2.43 -9.72 -26.50
C GLN A 67 2.15 -9.56 -25.00
N THR A 68 0.90 -9.27 -24.65
CA THR A 68 0.49 -9.24 -23.24
C THR A 68 0.73 -10.60 -22.57
N ALA A 69 0.38 -11.71 -23.23
CA ALA A 69 0.64 -13.05 -22.75
C ALA A 69 2.12 -13.31 -22.43
N LEU A 70 3.04 -12.78 -23.26
CA LEU A 70 4.47 -12.92 -23.04
C LEU A 70 4.96 -12.19 -21.79
N LEU A 71 4.27 -11.13 -21.36
CA LEU A 71 4.59 -10.42 -20.11
C LEU A 71 4.26 -11.23 -18.86
N TYR A 72 3.33 -12.17 -18.97
CA TYR A 72 2.99 -13.11 -17.87
C TYR A 72 3.84 -14.38 -17.88
N ASP A 73 4.63 -14.61 -18.95
CA ASP A 73 5.49 -15.78 -19.04
C ASP A 73 6.76 -15.58 -18.23
N LYS A 74 6.79 -16.27 -17.08
CA LYS A 74 7.88 -16.16 -16.10
C LYS A 74 9.24 -16.63 -16.60
N ASP A 75 9.27 -17.61 -17.48
CA ASP A 75 10.52 -18.26 -17.92
C ASP A 75 11.08 -17.58 -19.15
N SER A 76 10.23 -17.18 -20.07
CA SER A 76 10.64 -16.56 -21.34
C SER A 76 11.31 -15.20 -21.14
N VAL A 77 10.82 -14.34 -20.25
CA VAL A 77 11.49 -13.04 -19.96
C VAL A 77 12.88 -13.29 -19.36
N GLY A 78 12.99 -14.24 -18.42
CA GLY A 78 14.29 -14.63 -17.87
C GLY A 78 15.26 -15.12 -18.94
N ALA A 79 14.81 -15.97 -19.86
CA ALA A 79 15.61 -16.44 -20.99
C ALA A 79 16.04 -15.27 -21.91
N TYR A 80 15.12 -14.36 -22.21
CA TYR A 80 15.42 -13.20 -23.07
C TYR A 80 16.47 -12.25 -22.46
N VAL A 81 16.31 -11.84 -21.22
CA VAL A 81 17.26 -10.90 -20.57
C VAL A 81 18.64 -11.53 -20.33
N ASN A 82 18.73 -12.86 -20.32
CA ASN A 82 19.97 -13.62 -20.26
C ASN A 82 20.57 -13.96 -21.63
N GLY A 83 19.96 -13.53 -22.74
CA GLY A 83 20.42 -13.84 -24.09
C GLY A 83 20.25 -15.31 -24.50
N LYS A 84 19.39 -16.06 -23.82
CA LYS A 84 19.13 -17.50 -24.03
C LYS A 84 17.82 -17.79 -24.76
N ALA A 85 17.05 -16.76 -25.10
CA ALA A 85 15.79 -16.92 -25.82
C ALA A 85 16.03 -17.34 -27.28
N ALA A 86 15.16 -18.18 -27.82
CA ALA A 86 15.16 -18.49 -29.25
C ALA A 86 14.97 -17.21 -30.09
N LYS A 87 15.58 -17.16 -31.28
CA LYS A 87 15.61 -15.96 -32.13
C LYS A 87 14.25 -15.31 -32.36
N GLU A 88 13.24 -16.13 -32.67
CA GLU A 88 11.88 -15.62 -32.88
C GLU A 88 11.27 -14.99 -31.62
N LEU A 89 11.51 -15.60 -30.45
CA LEU A 89 11.05 -15.11 -29.17
C LEU A 89 11.79 -13.81 -28.79
N ALA A 90 13.10 -13.74 -29.04
CA ALA A 90 13.90 -12.55 -28.81
C ALA A 90 13.37 -11.34 -29.63
N VAL A 91 13.02 -11.55 -30.91
CA VAL A 91 12.42 -10.50 -31.76
C VAL A 91 11.09 -10.00 -31.17
N LYS A 92 10.26 -10.88 -30.63
CA LYS A 92 8.99 -10.49 -29.99
C LYS A 92 9.25 -9.62 -28.74
N TYR A 93 10.20 -10.00 -27.90
CA TYR A 93 10.57 -9.22 -26.73
C TYR A 93 11.26 -7.90 -27.07
N ASP A 94 12.07 -7.82 -28.12
CA ASP A 94 12.65 -6.56 -28.60
C ASP A 94 11.54 -5.56 -28.99
N ARG A 95 10.47 -6.03 -29.64
CA ARG A 95 9.30 -5.19 -29.96
C ARG A 95 8.57 -4.72 -28.68
N ILE A 96 8.31 -5.63 -27.73
CA ILE A 96 7.67 -5.28 -26.45
C ILE A 96 8.53 -4.25 -25.72
N ARG A 97 9.83 -4.49 -25.61
CA ARG A 97 10.79 -3.59 -24.97
C ARG A 97 10.75 -2.18 -25.57
N THR A 98 10.73 -2.08 -26.90
CA THR A 98 10.63 -0.79 -27.60
C THR A 98 9.31 -0.09 -27.29
N LEU A 99 8.19 -0.82 -27.31
CA LEU A 99 6.88 -0.28 -26.95
C LEU A 99 6.84 0.23 -25.51
N LEU A 100 7.45 -0.50 -24.57
CA LEU A 100 7.55 -0.08 -23.16
C LEU A 100 8.37 1.20 -23.01
N LEU A 101 9.57 1.27 -23.60
CA LEU A 101 10.41 2.48 -23.51
C LEU A 101 9.73 3.71 -24.11
N ASN A 102 9.10 3.57 -25.28
CA ASN A 102 8.40 4.65 -25.94
C ASN A 102 7.16 5.07 -25.16
N GLY A 103 6.38 4.09 -24.67
CA GLY A 103 5.18 4.35 -23.90
C GLY A 103 5.45 5.06 -22.59
N LEU A 104 6.58 4.75 -21.93
CA LEU A 104 7.01 5.38 -20.69
C LEU A 104 7.81 6.67 -20.91
N ALA A 105 8.21 6.98 -22.13
CA ALA A 105 9.05 8.13 -22.44
C ALA A 105 10.33 8.22 -21.58
N VAL A 106 10.97 7.09 -21.33
CA VAL A 106 12.16 7.02 -20.45
C VAL A 106 13.31 7.83 -21.06
N LYS A 107 13.80 8.79 -20.30
CA LYS A 107 14.92 9.65 -20.70
C LYS A 107 16.26 8.98 -20.36
N LYS A 108 17.32 9.37 -21.09
CA LYS A 108 18.69 8.96 -20.77
C LYS A 108 19.06 9.41 -19.36
N SER A 109 19.45 8.46 -18.51
CA SER A 109 19.77 8.65 -17.10
C SER A 109 21.03 7.87 -16.73
N ASP A 110 21.72 8.30 -15.68
CA ASP A 110 22.86 7.58 -15.11
C ASP A 110 22.40 6.37 -14.28
N LEU A 111 21.25 6.52 -13.59
CA LEU A 111 20.61 5.50 -12.79
C LEU A 111 19.11 5.45 -13.09
N VAL A 112 18.57 4.24 -13.21
CA VAL A 112 17.11 4.01 -13.26
C VAL A 112 16.72 3.18 -12.05
N GLY A 113 15.90 3.78 -11.18
CA GLY A 113 15.33 3.15 -9.99
C GLY A 113 13.91 2.68 -10.26
N ILE A 114 13.64 1.41 -9.98
CA ILE A 114 12.33 0.80 -10.13
C ILE A 114 11.88 0.30 -8.76
N THR A 115 10.75 0.77 -8.27
CA THR A 115 10.17 0.22 -7.03
C THR A 115 9.32 -1.01 -7.37
N LEU A 116 9.40 -2.05 -6.55
CA LEU A 116 8.40 -3.11 -6.58
C LEU A 116 7.25 -2.68 -5.68
N VAL A 117 6.03 -2.79 -6.17
CA VAL A 117 4.85 -2.35 -5.44
C VAL A 117 4.31 -3.47 -4.58
N ASP A 118 4.00 -4.55 -5.23
CA ASP A 118 3.46 -5.74 -4.63
C ASP A 118 3.90 -6.93 -5.47
N ILE A 119 4.66 -7.80 -4.85
CA ILE A 119 5.13 -9.01 -5.53
C ILE A 119 4.13 -10.16 -5.41
N ARG A 120 2.99 -9.93 -4.76
CA ARG A 120 2.04 -11.00 -4.43
C ARG A 120 1.57 -11.75 -5.64
N ALA A 121 1.49 -11.11 -6.73
CA ALA A 121 0.62 -11.74 -7.63
C ALA A 121 1.18 -11.97 -8.99
N GLU A 122 2.02 -11.11 -9.50
CA GLU A 122 2.01 -11.10 -10.93
C GLU A 122 3.38 -11.15 -11.55
N PRO A 123 3.62 -12.20 -12.36
CA PRO A 123 4.77 -12.25 -13.25
C PRO A 123 4.91 -10.96 -14.05
N LEU A 124 3.80 -10.31 -14.39
CA LEU A 124 3.78 -9.05 -15.11
C LEU A 124 4.65 -7.98 -14.45
N ILE A 125 4.52 -7.75 -13.15
CA ILE A 125 5.24 -6.67 -12.47
C ILE A 125 6.75 -6.90 -12.58
N ILE A 126 7.20 -8.10 -12.22
CA ILE A 126 8.63 -8.45 -12.24
C ILE A 126 9.16 -8.47 -13.66
N ASN A 127 8.40 -9.06 -14.59
CA ASN A 127 8.78 -9.14 -15.99
C ASN A 127 8.84 -7.75 -16.64
N PHE A 128 7.88 -6.88 -16.32
CA PHE A 128 7.90 -5.47 -16.72
C PHE A 128 9.17 -4.77 -16.22
N CYS A 129 9.46 -4.88 -14.91
CA CYS A 129 10.66 -4.29 -14.31
C CYS A 129 11.95 -4.82 -14.97
N ALA A 130 12.03 -6.12 -15.22
CA ALA A 130 13.18 -6.74 -15.85
C ALA A 130 13.36 -6.28 -17.31
N LEU A 131 12.27 -6.18 -18.08
CA LEU A 131 12.31 -5.71 -19.47
C LEU A 131 12.71 -4.23 -19.54
N VAL A 132 12.17 -3.38 -18.67
CA VAL A 132 12.55 -1.97 -18.60
C VAL A 132 14.01 -1.82 -18.17
N ALA A 133 14.45 -2.51 -17.13
CA ALA A 133 15.84 -2.49 -16.68
C ALA A 133 16.80 -2.98 -17.78
N HIS A 134 16.46 -4.06 -18.48
CA HIS A 134 17.24 -4.56 -19.62
C HIS A 134 17.31 -3.52 -20.74
N ALA A 135 16.18 -2.87 -21.03
CA ALA A 135 16.08 -1.86 -22.07
C ALA A 135 16.99 -0.65 -21.80
N VAL A 136 16.88 -0.05 -20.60
CA VAL A 136 17.69 1.14 -20.26
C VAL A 136 19.18 0.84 -20.17
N LYS A 137 19.56 -0.37 -19.78
CA LYS A 137 20.97 -0.81 -19.86
C LYS A 137 21.45 -0.91 -21.30
N LYS A 138 20.65 -1.48 -22.18
CA LYS A 138 21.01 -1.66 -23.60
C LYS A 138 21.10 -0.32 -24.32
N GLU A 139 20.12 0.56 -24.14
CA GLU A 139 20.00 1.83 -24.88
C GLU A 139 20.86 2.96 -24.27
N PHE A 140 20.87 3.09 -22.94
CA PHE A 140 21.46 4.26 -22.27
C PHE A 140 22.72 3.94 -21.48
N LYS A 141 23.06 2.65 -21.31
CA LYS A 141 24.14 2.18 -20.43
C LYS A 141 23.90 2.58 -18.95
N ALA A 142 22.67 2.85 -18.58
CA ALA A 142 22.29 3.24 -17.24
C ALA A 142 22.54 2.11 -16.23
N LYS A 143 22.89 2.48 -15.00
CA LYS A 143 22.80 1.57 -13.85
C LYS A 143 21.34 1.37 -13.47
N THR A 144 21.02 0.24 -12.86
CA THR A 144 19.65 -0.10 -12.50
C THR A 144 19.56 -0.57 -11.07
N VAL A 145 18.55 -0.08 -10.36
CA VAL A 145 18.22 -0.51 -9.00
C VAL A 145 16.76 -0.92 -8.92
N ILE A 146 16.50 -2.01 -8.21
CA ILE A 146 15.16 -2.46 -7.87
C ILE A 146 15.03 -2.50 -6.36
N GLY A 147 13.93 -1.94 -5.80
CA GLY A 147 13.73 -1.83 -4.37
C GLY A 147 12.36 -2.29 -3.91
N TYR A 148 12.34 -3.01 -2.79
CA TYR A 148 11.10 -3.38 -2.09
C TYR A 148 11.37 -3.80 -0.65
N ARG A 149 10.78 -3.07 0.31
CA ARG A 149 10.95 -3.35 1.75
C ARG A 149 10.46 -4.74 2.16
N GLY A 150 9.44 -5.28 1.50
CA GLY A 150 8.85 -6.57 1.83
C GLY A 150 9.62 -7.79 1.32
N LEU A 151 10.69 -7.60 0.54
CA LEU A 151 11.50 -8.69 0.01
C LEU A 151 12.83 -8.78 0.77
N PRO A 152 13.13 -9.89 1.46
CA PRO A 152 14.40 -10.04 2.16
C PRO A 152 15.56 -10.23 1.19
N LYS A 153 16.79 -10.16 1.72
CA LYS A 153 18.02 -10.24 0.92
C LYS A 153 18.09 -11.49 0.03
N GLU A 154 17.62 -12.63 0.51
CA GLU A 154 17.61 -13.90 -0.24
C GLU A 154 16.76 -13.79 -1.52
N GLY A 155 15.63 -13.12 -1.41
CA GLY A 155 14.75 -12.83 -2.55
C GLY A 155 15.44 -11.93 -3.58
N PHE A 156 16.19 -10.92 -3.16
CA PHE A 156 16.97 -10.10 -4.09
C PHE A 156 18.14 -10.88 -4.72
N PHE A 157 18.80 -11.77 -3.98
CA PHE A 157 19.80 -12.67 -4.58
C PHE A 157 19.17 -13.53 -5.68
N TYR A 158 18.01 -14.10 -5.43
CA TYR A 158 17.28 -14.91 -6.43
C TYR A 158 16.90 -14.05 -7.64
N LEU A 159 16.24 -12.92 -7.42
CA LEU A 159 15.79 -12.00 -8.46
C LEU A 159 16.95 -11.53 -9.35
N MET A 160 18.05 -11.09 -8.74
CA MET A 160 19.20 -10.57 -9.47
C MET A 160 20.03 -11.66 -10.17
N ARG A 161 20.00 -12.92 -9.69
CA ARG A 161 20.56 -14.06 -10.44
C ARG A 161 19.74 -14.37 -11.68
N ARG A 162 18.42 -14.32 -11.55
CA ARG A 162 17.51 -14.59 -12.64
C ARG A 162 17.50 -13.47 -13.68
N TYR A 163 17.60 -12.22 -13.24
CA TYR A 163 17.57 -11.04 -14.08
C TYR A 163 18.85 -10.22 -13.91
N PRO A 164 19.90 -10.50 -14.71
CA PRO A 164 21.20 -9.85 -14.59
C PRO A 164 21.17 -8.37 -15.00
N CYS A 165 20.05 -7.89 -15.51
CA CYS A 165 19.85 -6.48 -15.81
C CYS A 165 19.82 -5.59 -14.55
N PHE A 166 19.62 -6.12 -13.34
CA PHE A 166 19.69 -5.33 -12.11
C PHE A 166 21.09 -5.28 -11.54
N ASP A 167 21.59 -4.06 -11.29
CA ASP A 167 22.90 -3.81 -10.65
C ASP A 167 22.79 -3.79 -9.12
N TYR A 168 21.65 -3.27 -8.60
CA TYR A 168 21.38 -3.17 -7.16
C TYR A 168 19.98 -3.67 -6.84
N GLY A 169 19.83 -4.33 -5.69
CA GLY A 169 18.58 -4.74 -5.08
C GLY A 169 18.50 -4.20 -3.65
N VAL A 170 17.50 -3.37 -3.34
CA VAL A 170 17.38 -2.68 -2.06
C VAL A 170 16.26 -3.29 -1.21
N TYR A 171 16.64 -3.82 -0.03
CA TYR A 171 15.74 -4.32 1.01
C TYR A 171 15.78 -3.48 2.29
N ALA A 172 16.47 -2.35 2.26
CA ALA A 172 16.57 -1.42 3.38
C ALA A 172 15.20 -0.90 3.81
N HIS A 173 15.02 -0.66 5.11
CA HIS A 173 13.83 0.01 5.63
C HIS A 173 13.66 1.44 5.08
N TRP A 174 14.77 2.11 4.83
CA TRP A 174 14.84 3.50 4.38
C TRP A 174 15.43 3.54 2.97
N GLY A 175 14.54 3.49 1.97
CA GLY A 175 14.92 3.49 0.57
C GLY A 175 15.63 4.79 0.14
N GLU A 176 15.29 5.91 0.75
CA GLU A 176 15.90 7.21 0.51
C GLU A 176 17.38 7.25 0.93
N LYS A 177 17.75 6.60 2.02
CA LYS A 177 19.16 6.44 2.42
C LYS A 177 19.88 5.54 1.44
N ALA A 178 19.31 4.39 1.13
CA ALA A 178 19.93 3.41 0.26
C ALA A 178 20.17 3.95 -1.16
N ILE A 179 19.24 4.73 -1.73
CA ILE A 179 19.42 5.29 -3.06
C ILE A 179 20.53 6.33 -3.10
N LEU A 180 20.70 7.15 -2.07
CA LEU A 180 21.80 8.11 -1.95
C LEU A 180 23.15 7.39 -1.85
N GLU A 181 23.24 6.31 -1.06
CA GLU A 181 24.43 5.48 -0.98
C GLU A 181 24.79 4.83 -2.33
N ILE A 182 23.79 4.38 -3.10
CA ILE A 182 23.99 3.84 -4.45
C ILE A 182 24.48 4.93 -5.41
N VAL A 183 23.94 6.13 -5.33
CA VAL A 183 24.39 7.27 -6.14
C VAL A 183 25.85 7.60 -5.86
N ASN A 184 26.26 7.63 -4.58
CA ASN A 184 27.65 7.84 -4.18
C ASN A 184 28.57 6.72 -4.69
N ASP A 185 28.12 5.47 -4.60
CA ASP A 185 28.86 4.30 -5.14
C ASP A 185 29.07 4.37 -6.67
N ILE A 186 28.06 4.86 -7.40
CA ILE A 186 28.14 5.07 -8.86
C ILE A 186 29.09 6.24 -9.19
N SER A 187 29.11 7.28 -8.39
CA SER A 187 29.98 8.44 -8.54
C SER A 187 31.44 8.14 -8.19
N GLY A 188 31.73 6.94 -7.68
CA GLY A 188 33.09 6.55 -7.26
C GLY A 188 33.47 7.06 -5.87
N GLU A 189 32.55 7.57 -5.13
CA GLU A 189 32.77 7.95 -3.73
C GLU A 189 32.79 6.73 -2.81
N LYS A 190 33.47 6.88 -1.66
CA LYS A 190 33.54 5.81 -0.66
C LYS A 190 32.16 5.69 0.04
N ALA A 191 31.25 4.93 -0.58
CA ALA A 191 29.91 4.71 -0.06
C ALA A 191 29.86 3.44 0.79
N ALA A 192 29.23 3.53 1.95
CA ALA A 192 28.86 2.36 2.76
C ALA A 192 27.45 1.94 2.39
N LEU A 193 27.31 1.04 1.42
CA LEU A 193 26.00 0.51 1.06
C LEU A 193 25.36 -0.20 2.27
N THR A 194 24.07 0.02 2.51
CA THR A 194 23.31 -0.62 3.59
C THR A 194 22.00 -1.21 3.06
N GLY A 195 21.59 -2.37 3.58
CA GLY A 195 20.34 -3.04 3.17
C GLY A 195 20.27 -3.29 1.66
N THR A 196 21.40 -3.60 1.03
CA THR A 196 21.53 -3.67 -0.42
C THR A 196 22.27 -4.92 -0.87
N VAL A 197 21.76 -5.57 -1.91
CA VAL A 197 22.51 -6.55 -2.70
C VAL A 197 23.04 -5.85 -3.95
N ALA A 198 24.35 -5.83 -4.17
CA ALA A 198 24.96 -5.19 -5.33
C ALA A 198 25.73 -6.17 -6.21
N ARG A 199 25.72 -5.94 -7.53
CA ARG A 199 26.55 -6.66 -8.51
C ARG A 199 27.87 -5.94 -8.69
N LYS A 200 28.94 -6.52 -8.14
CA LYS A 200 30.31 -6.01 -8.22
C LYS A 200 31.19 -7.04 -8.93
N ASN A 201 31.84 -6.66 -10.01
CA ASN A 201 32.68 -7.54 -10.82
C ASN A 201 32.00 -8.86 -11.19
N GLY A 202 30.73 -8.79 -11.63
CA GLY A 202 29.95 -9.96 -12.03
C GLY A 202 29.39 -10.78 -10.87
N LYS A 203 29.84 -10.56 -9.62
CA LYS A 203 29.39 -11.29 -8.44
C LYS A 203 28.39 -10.48 -7.61
N LEU A 204 27.39 -11.14 -7.04
CA LEU A 204 26.45 -10.52 -6.10
C LEU A 204 27.05 -10.49 -4.70
N ARG A 205 27.03 -9.33 -4.07
CA ARG A 205 27.48 -9.11 -2.69
C ARG A 205 26.36 -8.52 -1.85
N ASN A 206 26.22 -8.97 -0.62
CA ASN A 206 25.31 -8.41 0.35
C ASN A 206 25.98 -7.34 1.19
N TYR A 207 25.29 -6.24 1.38
CA TYR A 207 25.65 -5.17 2.30
C TYR A 207 24.50 -5.08 3.33
N PRO A 208 24.69 -5.62 4.55
CA PRO A 208 23.63 -5.70 5.54
C PRO A 208 23.06 -4.34 5.90
N GLY A 209 21.79 -4.31 6.30
CA GLY A 209 21.21 -3.13 6.91
C GLY A 209 21.79 -2.88 8.28
N ASP A 210 21.98 -1.62 8.63
CA ASP A 210 22.53 -1.21 9.92
C ASP A 210 21.47 -1.08 11.03
N GLY A 211 20.21 -1.38 10.74
CA GLY A 211 19.11 -1.20 11.66
C GLY A 211 18.93 0.25 12.10
N ALA A 212 19.57 1.18 11.40
CA ALA A 212 19.72 2.54 11.85
C ALA A 212 18.41 3.31 11.86
N ARG A 213 18.35 4.28 12.75
CA ARG A 213 17.37 5.34 12.77
C ARG A 213 17.33 6.03 11.41
N ARG A 214 16.14 6.34 10.93
CA ARG A 214 15.96 7.21 9.77
C ARG A 214 16.53 8.58 10.10
N PRO A 215 17.58 9.02 9.42
CA PRO A 215 18.28 10.25 9.83
C PRO A 215 17.45 11.49 9.59
N TYR A 216 16.55 11.48 8.60
CA TYR A 216 15.61 12.54 8.34
C TYR A 216 14.48 12.03 7.41
N ALA A 217 13.37 12.78 7.34
CA ALA A 217 12.29 12.51 6.40
C ALA A 217 12.33 13.56 5.27
N PRO A 218 12.77 13.17 4.05
CA PRO A 218 12.84 14.11 2.94
C PRO A 218 11.44 14.66 2.60
N ARG A 219 11.40 15.86 2.04
CA ARG A 219 10.16 16.40 1.51
C ARG A 219 9.79 15.63 0.24
N PRO A 220 8.57 15.06 0.14
CA PRO A 220 8.15 14.44 -1.10
C PRO A 220 8.11 15.48 -2.23
N HIS A 221 8.77 15.16 -3.33
CA HIS A 221 8.76 15.97 -4.54
C HIS A 221 7.89 15.31 -5.58
N TYR A 222 6.78 15.93 -5.92
CA TYR A 222 5.91 15.52 -7.04
C TYR A 222 6.22 16.40 -8.23
N GLU A 223 6.58 15.85 -9.39
CA GLU A 223 6.73 16.66 -10.60
C GLU A 223 5.37 17.17 -11.10
N ASP A 224 5.35 18.34 -11.78
CA ASP A 224 4.09 18.96 -12.23
C ASP A 224 3.32 18.05 -13.18
N HIS A 225 4.00 17.36 -14.09
CA HIS A 225 3.35 16.44 -15.02
C HIS A 225 2.71 15.22 -14.31
N ILE A 226 3.20 14.84 -13.11
CA ILE A 226 2.55 13.83 -12.27
C ILE A 226 1.28 14.44 -11.66
N LEU A 227 1.38 15.61 -11.02
CA LEU A 227 0.24 16.24 -10.37
C LEU A 227 -0.92 16.49 -11.35
N GLU A 228 -0.61 17.02 -12.55
CA GLU A 228 -1.62 17.30 -13.58
C GLU A 228 -2.44 16.07 -13.98
N ARG A 229 -1.84 14.89 -14.01
CA ARG A 229 -2.53 13.64 -14.38
C ARG A 229 -3.52 13.16 -13.34
N TYR A 230 -3.37 13.61 -12.11
CA TYR A 230 -4.21 13.21 -10.98
C TYR A 230 -5.25 14.25 -10.59
N LYS A 231 -5.26 15.42 -11.21
CA LYS A 231 -6.34 16.39 -11.06
C LYS A 231 -7.65 15.83 -11.62
N ALA A 232 -8.73 16.06 -10.92
CA ALA A 232 -10.06 15.67 -11.33
C ALA A 232 -11.07 16.74 -10.93
N ASP A 233 -11.90 17.18 -11.88
CA ASP A 233 -13.08 17.97 -11.57
C ASP A 233 -14.19 17.08 -11.01
N ASP A 234 -15.23 17.70 -10.50
CA ASP A 234 -16.39 16.98 -9.95
C ASP A 234 -17.11 16.12 -11.01
N ALA A 235 -17.11 16.53 -12.27
CA ALA A 235 -17.70 15.76 -13.35
C ALA A 235 -16.94 14.44 -13.56
N ARG A 236 -15.60 14.49 -13.60
CA ARG A 236 -14.75 13.30 -13.70
C ARG A 236 -14.91 12.40 -12.46
N ILE A 237 -14.96 13.01 -11.25
CA ILE A 237 -15.16 12.25 -10.02
C ILE A 237 -16.48 11.49 -10.07
N PHE A 238 -17.61 12.18 -10.30
CA PHE A 238 -18.92 11.52 -10.30
C PHE A 238 -19.09 10.52 -11.46
N SER A 239 -18.55 10.81 -12.67
CA SER A 239 -18.61 9.88 -13.79
C SER A 239 -17.83 8.59 -13.55
N SER A 240 -16.80 8.63 -12.72
CA SER A 240 -16.04 7.44 -12.31
C SER A 240 -16.85 6.52 -11.39
N TYR A 241 -17.93 7.01 -10.82
CA TYR A 241 -18.86 6.25 -9.98
C TYR A 241 -20.17 5.95 -10.75
N ASN A 242 -21.30 6.40 -10.26
CA ASN A 242 -22.60 6.24 -10.91
C ASN A 242 -23.13 7.58 -11.44
N SER A 243 -22.76 7.92 -12.68
CA SER A 243 -23.09 9.20 -13.31
C SER A 243 -24.58 9.38 -13.66
N ASP A 244 -25.32 8.29 -13.75
CA ASP A 244 -26.73 8.33 -14.19
C ASP A 244 -27.69 8.77 -13.09
N PHE A 245 -27.19 8.91 -11.88
CA PHE A 245 -27.98 9.34 -10.74
C PHE A 245 -28.34 10.84 -10.87
N PRO A 246 -29.63 11.20 -10.92
CA PRO A 246 -30.05 12.59 -11.22
C PRO A 246 -29.51 13.63 -10.24
N PHE A 247 -29.28 13.24 -8.97
CA PHE A 247 -28.76 14.14 -7.94
C PHE A 247 -27.27 14.46 -8.15
N ALA A 248 -26.48 13.53 -8.68
CA ALA A 248 -25.08 13.78 -9.04
C ALA A 248 -24.97 14.92 -10.06
N LYS A 249 -25.89 14.94 -11.05
CA LYS A 249 -25.94 16.01 -12.05
C LYS A 249 -26.15 17.40 -11.45
N LYS A 250 -26.89 17.51 -10.34
CA LYS A 250 -27.09 18.78 -9.62
C LYS A 250 -25.86 19.24 -8.83
N LEU A 251 -25.00 18.31 -8.44
CA LEU A 251 -23.75 18.60 -7.70
C LEU A 251 -22.60 18.99 -8.63
N ILE A 252 -22.67 18.59 -9.91
CA ILE A 252 -21.63 18.87 -10.89
C ILE A 252 -21.72 20.35 -11.31
N LYS A 253 -20.71 21.12 -10.99
CA LYS A 253 -20.58 22.53 -11.37
C LYS A 253 -19.42 22.79 -12.31
N LYS A 254 -18.41 21.89 -12.35
CA LYS A 254 -17.16 22.02 -13.10
C LYS A 254 -16.36 23.28 -12.76
N ASP A 255 -16.53 23.77 -11.54
CA ASP A 255 -15.96 25.03 -11.06
C ASP A 255 -14.68 24.84 -10.24
N LYS A 256 -14.35 23.59 -9.93
CA LYS A 256 -13.21 23.27 -9.07
C LYS A 256 -12.55 21.96 -9.44
N GLU A 257 -11.24 21.95 -9.49
CA GLU A 257 -10.44 20.76 -9.58
C GLU A 257 -10.01 20.27 -8.20
N PHE A 258 -9.97 18.97 -8.04
CA PHE A 258 -9.51 18.28 -6.85
C PHE A 258 -8.21 17.53 -7.14
N LEU A 259 -7.28 17.61 -6.21
CA LEU A 259 -6.01 16.90 -6.27
C LEU A 259 -5.65 16.40 -4.87
N VAL A 260 -5.61 15.09 -4.70
CA VAL A 260 -5.18 14.44 -3.45
C VAL A 260 -3.77 13.91 -3.63
N VAL A 261 -2.88 14.24 -2.71
CA VAL A 261 -1.52 13.66 -2.69
C VAL A 261 -1.23 12.97 -1.36
N PRO A 262 -0.51 11.85 -1.36
CA PRO A 262 -0.02 11.23 -0.14
C PRO A 262 1.09 12.07 0.48
N TYR A 263 1.12 12.10 1.82
CA TYR A 263 2.15 12.78 2.58
C TYR A 263 2.38 12.07 3.92
N ALA A 264 3.61 11.95 4.36
CA ALA A 264 3.94 11.40 5.65
C ALA A 264 4.90 12.31 6.42
N PHE A 265 4.65 12.49 7.71
CA PHE A 265 5.53 13.21 8.62
C PHE A 265 6.03 12.33 9.77
N GLU A 266 5.38 11.19 10.00
CA GLU A 266 5.77 10.21 11.01
C GLU A 266 5.44 8.79 10.55
N LEU A 267 6.46 7.93 10.47
CA LEU A 267 6.32 6.54 10.04
C LEU A 267 6.50 5.53 11.19
N THR A 268 6.78 6.01 12.38
CA THR A 268 6.95 5.19 13.58
C THR A 268 5.78 5.37 14.53
N CYS A 269 5.50 4.33 15.33
CA CYS A 269 4.45 4.38 16.32
C CYS A 269 5.03 4.04 17.70
N PRO A 270 4.78 4.85 18.74
CA PRO A 270 5.21 4.53 20.11
C PRO A 270 4.42 3.39 20.74
N GLY A 271 3.34 2.95 20.08
CA GLY A 271 2.53 1.83 20.53
C GLY A 271 3.30 0.51 20.50
N ALA A 272 2.96 -0.37 21.44
CA ALA A 272 3.58 -1.69 21.58
C ALA A 272 2.57 -2.82 21.33
N CYS A 273 1.68 -2.64 20.33
CA CYS A 273 0.69 -3.64 19.94
C CYS A 273 1.39 -4.91 19.45
N ALA A 274 0.94 -6.07 19.96
CA ALA A 274 1.61 -7.33 19.67
C ALA A 274 1.50 -7.78 18.20
N VAL A 275 0.45 -7.35 17.52
CA VAL A 275 0.15 -7.69 16.11
C VAL A 275 0.98 -6.91 15.11
N CYS A 276 1.45 -5.71 15.49
CA CYS A 276 1.99 -4.74 14.54
C CYS A 276 3.37 -5.19 14.02
N GLU A 277 3.58 -5.05 12.72
CA GLU A 277 4.89 -5.26 12.08
C GLU A 277 5.84 -4.08 12.29
N ASN A 278 5.33 -2.92 12.70
CA ASN A 278 6.17 -1.78 13.02
C ASN A 278 7.09 -2.10 14.19
N ASP A 279 8.38 -2.23 13.89
CA ASP A 279 9.37 -2.43 14.93
C ASP A 279 9.51 -1.13 15.74
N ASN A 280 9.11 -1.18 17.01
CA ASN A 280 9.25 -0.05 17.94
C ASN A 280 10.71 0.39 18.13
N LYS A 281 11.68 -0.40 17.65
CA LYS A 281 13.10 -0.06 17.63
C LYS A 281 13.47 0.84 16.46
N LEU A 282 12.68 0.80 15.37
CA LEU A 282 12.86 1.72 14.26
C LEU A 282 12.40 3.11 14.72
N ARG A 283 13.30 4.06 14.69
CA ARG A 283 13.01 5.46 14.97
C ARG A 283 13.20 6.28 13.72
N SER A 284 12.22 7.10 13.39
CA SER A 284 12.38 8.20 12.44
C SER A 284 12.35 9.51 13.21
N ASP A 285 13.11 10.48 12.76
CA ASP A 285 12.90 11.84 13.23
C ASP A 285 11.57 12.32 12.64
N MET A 286 10.68 12.73 13.54
CA MET A 286 9.44 13.38 13.15
C MET A 286 9.76 14.78 12.65
N LYS A 287 9.12 15.21 11.56
CA LYS A 287 9.21 16.59 11.10
C LYS A 287 8.63 17.54 12.16
N SER A 288 9.22 18.71 12.32
CA SER A 288 8.60 19.74 13.14
C SER A 288 7.28 20.21 12.52
N THR A 289 6.36 20.69 13.34
CA THR A 289 5.08 21.20 12.85
C THR A 289 5.26 22.37 11.86
N ASP A 290 6.29 23.19 12.04
CA ASP A 290 6.62 24.28 11.09
C ASP A 290 7.10 23.74 9.74
N GLN A 291 7.92 22.70 9.72
CA GLN A 291 8.32 22.04 8.47
C GLN A 291 7.12 21.44 7.76
N ILE A 292 6.21 20.76 8.50
CA ILE A 292 5.00 20.19 7.92
C ILE A 292 4.13 21.28 7.28
N ILE A 293 3.92 22.40 7.98
CA ILE A 293 3.13 23.54 7.47
C ILE A 293 3.75 24.16 6.22
N ASP A 294 5.07 24.36 6.20
CA ASP A 294 5.78 24.86 5.02
C ASP A 294 5.60 23.94 3.82
N GLU A 295 5.79 22.62 4.02
CA GLU A 295 5.64 21.62 2.95
C GLU A 295 4.19 21.52 2.46
N LEU A 296 3.20 21.52 3.35
CA LEU A 296 1.78 21.51 2.99
C LEU A 296 1.37 22.81 2.26
N SER A 297 1.89 23.96 2.68
CA SER A 297 1.65 25.24 2.00
C SER A 297 2.19 25.24 0.58
N LYS A 298 3.38 24.66 0.36
CA LYS A 298 3.97 24.47 -0.96
C LYS A 298 3.15 23.52 -1.84
N LEU A 299 2.62 22.45 -1.28
CA LEU A 299 1.71 21.54 -2.01
C LEU A 299 0.41 22.26 -2.37
N LYS A 300 -0.18 23.00 -1.43
CA LYS A 300 -1.38 23.82 -1.68
C LYS A 300 -1.17 24.83 -2.82
N SER A 301 -0.04 25.56 -2.83
CA SER A 301 0.27 26.55 -3.88
C SER A 301 0.39 25.92 -5.28
N ARG A 302 0.58 24.59 -5.36
CA ARG A 302 0.62 23.80 -6.60
C ARG A 302 -0.73 23.14 -6.95
N GLY A 303 -1.80 23.58 -6.30
CA GLY A 303 -3.16 23.12 -6.59
C GLY A 303 -3.61 21.87 -5.83
N VAL A 304 -2.82 21.40 -4.84
CA VAL A 304 -3.28 20.30 -3.97
C VAL A 304 -4.42 20.80 -3.08
N THR A 305 -5.51 20.06 -3.07
CA THR A 305 -6.74 20.36 -2.30
C THR A 305 -6.97 19.36 -1.18
N GLY A 306 -6.34 18.21 -1.25
CA GLY A 306 -6.45 17.15 -0.25
C GLY A 306 -5.13 16.44 0.04
N ILE A 307 -4.98 16.01 1.29
CA ILE A 307 -3.84 15.23 1.74
C ILE A 307 -4.31 13.85 2.23
N TYR A 308 -3.74 12.82 1.66
CA TYR A 308 -3.81 11.48 2.22
C TYR A 308 -2.56 11.27 3.09
N PHE A 309 -2.70 11.52 4.38
CA PHE A 309 -1.61 11.24 5.30
C PHE A 309 -1.36 9.72 5.37
N VAL A 310 -0.10 9.33 5.29
CA VAL A 310 0.36 7.93 5.35
C VAL A 310 1.25 7.78 6.58
N ASN A 311 0.76 8.26 7.71
CA ASN A 311 1.41 8.08 9.00
C ASN A 311 1.04 6.73 9.62
N SER A 312 1.76 6.31 10.64
CA SER A 312 1.28 5.22 11.50
C SER A 312 0.02 5.61 12.29
N SER A 313 -0.10 6.88 12.66
CA SER A 313 -1.33 7.58 13.08
C SER A 313 -1.04 9.08 13.18
N PHE A 314 -2.00 9.91 12.84
CA PHE A 314 -1.86 11.38 12.91
C PHE A 314 -1.53 11.89 14.32
N ASN A 315 -2.12 11.26 15.32
CA ASN A 315 -2.05 11.68 16.71
C ASN A 315 -1.24 10.71 17.61
N ASN A 316 -0.14 10.15 17.12
CA ASN A 316 0.77 9.37 17.98
C ASN A 316 1.31 10.19 19.17
N HIS A 317 1.46 11.49 18.96
CA HIS A 317 1.86 12.47 19.96
C HIS A 317 0.78 13.56 20.07
N TYR A 318 0.02 13.57 21.15
CA TYR A 318 -1.13 14.47 21.36
C TYR A 318 -0.77 15.93 21.13
N LYS A 319 0.26 16.44 21.81
CA LYS A 319 0.66 17.86 21.70
C LYS A 319 1.07 18.26 20.29
N THR A 320 1.78 17.39 19.58
CA THR A 320 2.18 17.66 18.20
C THR A 320 0.98 17.67 17.26
N ALA A 321 0.05 16.73 17.42
CA ALA A 321 -1.18 16.70 16.62
C ALA A 321 -2.04 17.94 16.88
N GLU A 322 -2.18 18.34 18.15
CA GLU A 322 -2.90 19.53 18.55
C GLU A 322 -2.27 20.80 17.94
N GLU A 323 -0.95 20.96 18.08
CA GLU A 323 -0.20 22.09 17.51
C GLU A 323 -0.29 22.15 15.99
N LEU A 324 -0.19 20.98 15.31
CA LEU A 324 -0.32 20.90 13.86
C LEU A 324 -1.71 21.35 13.42
N CYS A 325 -2.77 20.89 14.07
CA CYS A 325 -4.14 21.32 13.79
C CYS A 325 -4.30 22.83 14.00
N ASP A 326 -3.80 23.38 15.12
CA ASP A 326 -3.87 24.81 15.42
C ASP A 326 -3.15 25.64 14.34
N LYS A 327 -1.99 25.18 13.87
CA LYS A 327 -1.25 25.83 12.78
C LYS A 327 -1.97 25.72 11.44
N MET A 328 -2.54 24.55 11.10
CA MET A 328 -3.33 24.38 9.87
C MET A 328 -4.52 25.35 9.83
N ILE A 329 -5.20 25.52 10.96
CA ILE A 329 -6.32 26.48 11.11
C ILE A 329 -5.80 27.91 11.01
N LYS A 330 -4.77 28.27 11.78
CA LYS A 330 -4.18 29.62 11.83
C LYS A 330 -3.74 30.11 10.45
N TYR A 331 -3.06 29.24 9.69
CA TYR A 331 -2.56 29.56 8.35
C TYR A 331 -3.59 29.35 7.24
N ARG A 332 -4.82 28.99 7.59
CA ARG A 332 -5.94 28.77 6.64
C ARG A 332 -5.52 27.86 5.48
N LEU A 333 -4.92 26.72 5.81
CA LEU A 333 -4.50 25.77 4.75
C LEU A 333 -5.68 25.27 3.94
N ASP A 334 -6.88 25.13 4.55
CA ASP A 334 -8.13 24.69 3.91
C ASP A 334 -7.97 23.39 3.10
N LEU A 335 -7.03 22.57 3.51
CA LEU A 335 -6.81 21.25 2.94
C LEU A 335 -7.77 20.23 3.58
N LYS A 336 -8.41 19.42 2.79
CA LYS A 336 -9.12 18.24 3.29
C LYS A 336 -8.10 17.14 3.51
N TRP A 337 -8.27 16.33 4.56
CA TRP A 337 -7.31 15.27 4.80
C TRP A 337 -7.90 14.00 5.42
N PHE A 338 -7.12 12.93 5.30
CA PHE A 338 -7.44 11.56 5.69
C PHE A 338 -6.22 10.97 6.38
N ASP A 339 -6.41 10.22 7.48
CA ASP A 339 -5.31 9.49 8.15
C ASP A 339 -5.84 8.39 9.08
N CYS A 340 -4.93 7.60 9.61
CA CYS A 340 -5.17 6.77 10.79
C CYS A 340 -5.19 7.62 12.06
N ALA A 341 -5.96 7.19 13.04
CA ALA A 341 -6.06 7.86 14.34
C ALA A 341 -5.90 6.87 15.49
N ASN A 342 -5.09 7.24 16.48
CA ASN A 342 -4.80 6.43 17.65
C ASN A 342 -5.76 6.73 18.79
N LEU A 343 -6.62 5.77 19.12
CA LEU A 343 -7.62 5.90 20.19
C LEU A 343 -7.03 6.01 21.60
N ARG A 344 -5.76 5.59 21.83
CA ARG A 344 -5.09 5.75 23.13
C ARG A 344 -4.81 7.19 23.48
N VAL A 345 -4.62 8.01 22.45
CA VAL A 345 -4.11 9.39 22.53
C VAL A 345 -5.15 10.31 21.92
N MET A 346 -6.42 10.12 22.33
CA MET A 346 -7.56 10.81 21.76
C MET A 346 -8.45 11.37 22.86
N ASP A 347 -9.01 12.56 22.61
CA ASP A 347 -10.15 13.11 23.32
C ASP A 347 -11.07 13.89 22.37
N GLU A 348 -12.19 14.35 22.88
CA GLU A 348 -13.18 15.10 22.08
C GLU A 348 -12.62 16.44 21.57
N ARG A 349 -11.82 17.11 22.40
CA ARG A 349 -11.17 18.40 22.03
C ARG A 349 -10.21 18.23 20.85
N LEU A 350 -9.42 17.14 20.82
CA LEU A 350 -8.53 16.85 19.71
C LEU A 350 -9.32 16.51 18.44
N LEU A 351 -10.40 15.75 18.55
CA LEU A 351 -11.31 15.46 17.43
C LEU A 351 -11.90 16.73 16.83
N ASP A 352 -12.34 17.68 17.68
CA ASP A 352 -12.83 18.99 17.22
C ASP A 352 -11.77 19.76 16.46
N LYS A 353 -10.51 19.79 16.95
CA LYS A 353 -9.39 20.44 16.28
C LYS A 353 -9.05 19.74 14.96
N MET A 354 -9.00 18.43 14.92
CA MET A 354 -8.77 17.66 13.70
C MET A 354 -9.83 17.97 12.64
N ARG A 355 -11.11 18.00 13.04
CA ARG A 355 -12.21 18.40 12.14
C ARG A 355 -12.04 19.81 11.63
N ALA A 356 -11.77 20.78 12.53
CA ALA A 356 -11.58 22.17 12.16
C ALA A 356 -10.36 22.37 11.24
N ALA A 357 -9.32 21.55 11.41
CA ALA A 357 -8.13 21.52 10.55
C ALA A 357 -8.38 20.81 9.21
N GLY A 358 -9.59 20.29 8.94
CA GLY A 358 -9.97 19.72 7.66
C GLY A 358 -10.03 18.19 7.58
N ALA A 359 -9.98 17.46 8.72
CA ALA A 359 -10.16 16.01 8.71
C ALA A 359 -11.51 15.62 8.12
N VAL A 360 -11.49 14.81 7.09
CA VAL A 360 -12.68 14.25 6.43
C VAL A 360 -12.94 12.83 6.92
N LYS A 361 -11.91 12.00 6.95
CA LYS A 361 -11.99 10.60 7.36
C LYS A 361 -10.87 10.25 8.31
N LEU A 362 -11.21 9.52 9.36
CA LEU A 362 -10.25 8.92 10.29
C LEU A 362 -10.40 7.39 10.29
N THR A 363 -9.28 6.68 10.21
CA THR A 363 -9.21 5.24 10.31
C THR A 363 -8.77 4.84 11.71
N PHE A 364 -9.58 4.06 12.39
CA PHE A 364 -9.35 3.64 13.78
C PHE A 364 -9.06 2.14 13.84
N GLY A 365 -7.89 1.76 14.31
CA GLY A 365 -7.59 0.37 14.63
C GLY A 365 -8.34 -0.06 15.88
N VAL A 366 -9.55 -0.57 15.74
CA VAL A 366 -10.34 -1.13 16.84
C VAL A 366 -9.93 -2.57 17.13
N GLU A 367 -9.54 -3.30 16.12
CA GLU A 367 -9.03 -4.67 16.06
C GLU A 367 -10.07 -5.74 16.44
N THR A 368 -10.76 -5.59 17.57
CA THR A 368 -11.75 -6.57 18.09
C THR A 368 -12.68 -5.92 19.09
N GLY A 369 -13.88 -6.46 19.23
CA GLY A 369 -14.81 -6.10 20.32
C GLY A 369 -14.62 -6.90 21.60
N SER A 370 -13.61 -7.77 21.68
CA SER A 370 -13.28 -8.51 22.90
C SER A 370 -12.26 -7.74 23.74
N GLN A 371 -12.65 -7.29 24.92
CA GLN A 371 -11.75 -6.62 25.86
C GLN A 371 -10.58 -7.51 26.25
N ARG A 372 -10.82 -8.83 26.39
CA ARG A 372 -9.75 -9.81 26.66
C ARG A 372 -8.68 -9.78 25.57
N LEU A 373 -9.09 -9.79 24.32
CA LEU A 373 -8.14 -9.76 23.21
C LEU A 373 -7.46 -8.40 23.07
N LEU A 374 -8.16 -7.28 23.29
CA LEU A 374 -7.52 -5.95 23.33
C LEU A 374 -6.40 -5.87 24.36
N ASN A 375 -6.62 -6.46 25.55
CA ASN A 375 -5.60 -6.54 26.60
C ASN A 375 -4.46 -7.48 26.18
N TYR A 376 -4.78 -8.64 25.63
CA TYR A 376 -3.82 -9.65 25.17
C TYR A 376 -2.86 -9.10 24.11
N VAL A 377 -3.37 -8.34 23.14
CA VAL A 377 -2.52 -7.73 22.09
C VAL A 377 -1.89 -6.41 22.53
N ASN A 378 -2.12 -5.99 23.76
CA ASN A 378 -1.65 -4.70 24.29
C ASN A 378 -2.12 -3.51 23.44
N LYS A 379 -3.40 -3.52 23.03
CA LYS A 379 -3.95 -2.41 22.23
C LYS A 379 -4.05 -1.11 23.03
N GLY A 380 -4.22 -1.19 24.36
CA GLY A 380 -4.23 -0.04 25.29
C GLY A 380 -5.47 0.84 25.16
N ILE A 381 -6.60 0.26 24.72
CA ILE A 381 -7.92 0.90 24.68
C ILE A 381 -8.95 -0.04 25.31
N THR A 382 -10.09 0.52 25.68
CA THR A 382 -11.28 -0.28 26.03
C THR A 382 -12.30 -0.25 24.89
N VAL A 383 -13.15 -1.28 24.85
CA VAL A 383 -14.27 -1.31 23.90
C VAL A 383 -15.17 -0.08 24.06
N GLU A 384 -15.39 0.35 25.31
CA GLU A 384 -16.20 1.52 25.62
C GLU A 384 -15.53 2.83 25.16
N THR A 385 -14.20 2.97 25.35
CA THR A 385 -13.43 4.12 24.86
C THR A 385 -13.52 4.22 23.33
N ALA A 386 -13.40 3.09 22.63
CA ALA A 386 -13.53 3.05 21.19
C ALA A 386 -14.94 3.50 20.75
N ARG A 387 -15.99 2.95 21.39
CA ARG A 387 -17.39 3.35 21.12
C ARG A 387 -17.59 4.86 21.31
N LYS A 388 -17.16 5.39 22.46
CA LYS A 388 -17.28 6.82 22.80
C LYS A 388 -16.70 7.73 21.72
N TYR A 389 -15.48 7.47 21.28
CA TYR A 389 -14.83 8.36 20.31
C TYR A 389 -15.35 8.16 18.89
N LEU A 390 -15.79 6.96 18.52
CA LEU A 390 -16.49 6.74 17.26
C LEU A 390 -17.82 7.49 17.20
N GLU A 391 -18.60 7.44 18.29
CA GLU A 391 -19.85 8.18 18.42
C GLU A 391 -19.62 9.69 18.30
N TYR A 392 -18.65 10.23 19.06
CA TYR A 392 -18.34 11.65 19.02
C TYR A 392 -17.83 12.10 17.65
N SER A 393 -16.90 11.37 17.08
CA SER A 393 -16.36 11.61 15.72
C SER A 393 -17.48 11.62 14.68
N ASN A 394 -18.42 10.67 14.77
CA ASN A 394 -19.61 10.64 13.91
C ASN A 394 -20.49 11.88 14.10
N LYS A 395 -20.74 12.26 15.34
CA LYS A 395 -21.57 13.43 15.72
C LYS A 395 -21.02 14.73 15.13
N ILE A 396 -19.70 14.91 15.12
CA ILE A 396 -19.07 16.10 14.54
C ILE A 396 -18.87 16.01 13.03
N GLY A 397 -19.33 14.95 12.39
CA GLY A 397 -19.38 14.80 10.94
C GLY A 397 -18.13 14.23 10.30
N ILE A 398 -17.21 13.61 11.03
CA ILE A 398 -16.07 12.89 10.48
C ILE A 398 -16.49 11.51 9.98
N TRP A 399 -15.99 11.08 8.84
CA TRP A 399 -16.18 9.75 8.28
C TRP A 399 -15.35 8.73 9.05
N ASN A 400 -15.99 7.75 9.68
CA ASN A 400 -15.33 6.76 10.52
C ASN A 400 -15.06 5.46 9.77
N HIS A 401 -13.80 5.11 9.66
CA HIS A 401 -13.34 3.83 9.17
C HIS A 401 -12.75 3.03 10.34
N ILE A 402 -13.15 1.78 10.52
CA ILE A 402 -12.54 0.90 11.51
C ILE A 402 -11.84 -0.30 10.87
N GLU A 403 -10.74 -0.70 11.49
CA GLU A 403 -10.01 -1.91 11.16
C GLU A 403 -10.26 -2.97 12.21
N LEU A 404 -10.57 -4.19 11.75
CA LEU A 404 -10.80 -5.37 12.56
C LEU A 404 -9.85 -6.49 12.13
N ILE A 405 -9.47 -7.32 13.09
CA ILE A 405 -8.67 -8.53 12.88
C ILE A 405 -9.43 -9.73 13.45
N ALA A 406 -9.53 -10.80 12.67
CA ALA A 406 -10.16 -12.05 13.06
C ALA A 406 -9.13 -13.17 13.20
N GLY A 407 -9.30 -14.04 14.19
CA GLY A 407 -8.49 -15.23 14.36
C GLY A 407 -7.20 -15.01 15.16
N PHE A 408 -7.19 -14.07 16.09
CA PHE A 408 -6.06 -13.93 17.03
C PHE A 408 -5.66 -15.26 17.66
N PRO A 409 -4.36 -15.47 18.01
CA PRO A 409 -4.00 -16.55 18.90
C PRO A 409 -4.87 -16.53 20.15
N THR A 410 -5.29 -17.70 20.62
CA THR A 410 -6.20 -17.89 21.76
C THR A 410 -7.64 -17.35 21.59
N GLU A 411 -8.01 -16.81 20.43
CA GLU A 411 -9.38 -16.39 20.16
C GLU A 411 -10.34 -17.57 20.29
N ASN A 412 -11.51 -17.34 20.88
CA ASN A 412 -12.54 -18.35 21.05
C ASN A 412 -13.93 -17.80 20.71
N ALA A 413 -14.94 -18.65 20.77
CA ALA A 413 -16.31 -18.29 20.42
C ALA A 413 -16.88 -17.12 21.24
N ARG A 414 -16.45 -16.95 22.51
CA ARG A 414 -16.90 -15.81 23.36
C ARG A 414 -16.33 -14.49 22.86
N ASP A 415 -15.10 -14.49 22.35
CA ASP A 415 -14.45 -13.31 21.79
C ASP A 415 -15.11 -12.88 20.48
N ILE A 416 -15.41 -13.85 19.62
CA ILE A 416 -16.14 -13.61 18.38
C ILE A 416 -17.51 -13.02 18.69
N ALA A 417 -18.27 -13.63 19.60
CA ALA A 417 -19.57 -13.14 20.03
C ALA A 417 -19.49 -11.72 20.63
N ALA A 418 -18.44 -11.41 21.40
CA ALA A 418 -18.21 -10.07 21.92
C ALA A 418 -17.93 -9.06 20.79
N THR A 419 -17.15 -9.44 19.78
CA THR A 419 -16.87 -8.60 18.60
C THR A 419 -18.17 -8.33 17.82
N LEU A 420 -18.98 -9.35 17.56
CA LEU A 420 -20.25 -9.18 16.85
C LEU A 420 -21.21 -8.26 17.60
N ARG A 421 -21.32 -8.39 18.93
CA ARG A 421 -22.12 -7.48 19.76
C ARG A 421 -21.58 -6.05 19.75
N SER A 422 -20.25 -5.89 19.84
CA SER A 422 -19.62 -4.56 19.75
C SER A 422 -19.95 -3.88 18.41
N MET A 423 -19.92 -4.64 17.31
CA MET A 423 -20.29 -4.13 16.00
C MET A 423 -21.73 -3.64 15.94
N ASP A 424 -22.68 -4.34 16.59
CA ASP A 424 -24.07 -3.87 16.69
C ASP A 424 -24.17 -2.53 17.43
N ASN A 425 -23.36 -2.35 18.48
CA ASN A 425 -23.38 -1.14 19.29
C ASN A 425 -22.76 0.08 18.60
N ILE A 426 -21.93 -0.13 17.57
CA ILE A 426 -21.22 0.96 16.87
C ILE A 426 -21.65 1.14 15.41
N LYS A 427 -22.53 0.29 14.88
CA LYS A 427 -22.91 0.29 13.45
C LYS A 427 -23.40 1.64 12.92
N ASP A 428 -24.08 2.42 13.77
CA ASP A 428 -24.61 3.73 13.38
C ASP A 428 -23.54 4.83 13.35
N PHE A 429 -22.38 4.56 13.94
CA PHE A 429 -21.25 5.50 14.02
C PHE A 429 -20.10 5.16 13.05
N VAL A 430 -20.14 4.01 12.41
CA VAL A 430 -19.10 3.51 11.52
C VAL A 430 -19.57 3.53 10.08
N ASP A 431 -18.73 4.06 9.21
CA ASP A 431 -19.03 4.21 7.79
C ASP A 431 -18.37 3.11 6.95
N ILE A 432 -17.15 2.70 7.32
CA ILE A 432 -16.35 1.70 6.61
C ILE A 432 -15.80 0.68 7.59
N TYR A 433 -15.79 -0.58 7.17
CA TYR A 433 -15.15 -1.68 7.88
C TYR A 433 -14.08 -2.32 6.99
N THR A 434 -12.85 -2.38 7.49
CA THR A 434 -11.80 -3.27 6.95
C THR A 434 -11.65 -4.44 7.91
N LEU A 435 -11.64 -5.65 7.37
CA LEU A 435 -11.43 -6.87 8.14
C LEU A 435 -10.23 -7.63 7.56
N ASN A 436 -9.26 -7.87 8.40
CA ASN A 436 -8.08 -8.66 8.08
C ASN A 436 -8.12 -9.98 8.85
N PRO A 437 -7.81 -11.11 8.24
CA PRO A 437 -7.45 -12.30 9.01
C PRO A 437 -6.15 -12.03 9.78
N PHE A 438 -5.97 -12.70 10.90
CA PHE A 438 -4.73 -12.57 11.67
C PHE A 438 -3.52 -13.06 10.86
N TYR A 439 -2.48 -12.23 10.81
CA TYR A 439 -1.18 -12.55 10.22
C TYR A 439 -0.08 -12.48 11.26
N LEU A 440 0.73 -13.53 11.34
CA LEU A 440 1.93 -13.51 12.16
C LEU A 440 3.11 -12.94 11.36
N TYR A 441 3.41 -11.66 11.58
CA TYR A 441 4.53 -11.00 10.92
C TYR A 441 5.87 -11.29 11.56
N PRO A 442 6.96 -11.45 10.77
CA PRO A 442 8.29 -11.81 11.27
C PRO A 442 8.90 -10.84 12.29
N TYR A 443 8.45 -9.60 12.32
CA TYR A 443 8.99 -8.55 13.20
C TYR A 443 8.02 -8.16 14.32
N SER A 444 6.84 -8.74 14.35
CA SER A 444 5.85 -8.47 15.39
C SER A 444 6.32 -8.93 16.77
N ARG A 445 5.72 -8.39 17.83
CA ARG A 445 5.98 -8.89 19.19
C ARG A 445 5.49 -10.32 19.37
N PHE A 446 4.42 -10.74 18.71
CA PHE A 446 4.01 -12.15 18.68
C PHE A 446 5.15 -13.06 18.24
N TYR A 447 5.87 -12.69 17.19
CA TYR A 447 7.02 -13.45 16.70
C TYR A 447 8.21 -13.42 17.65
N ARG A 448 8.52 -12.28 18.25
CA ARG A 448 9.69 -12.12 19.13
C ARG A 448 9.48 -12.71 20.53
N GLU A 449 8.26 -12.69 21.03
CA GLU A 449 7.88 -13.07 22.39
C GLU A 449 6.96 -14.29 22.39
N GLN A 450 7.20 -15.27 21.50
CA GLN A 450 6.32 -16.41 21.20
C GLN A 450 5.77 -17.09 22.46
N ALA A 451 6.66 -17.46 23.42
CA ALA A 451 6.28 -18.16 24.65
C ALA A 451 5.29 -17.33 25.50
N LYS A 452 5.46 -16.02 25.56
CA LYS A 452 4.57 -15.10 26.28
C LYS A 452 3.16 -15.08 25.69
N PHE A 453 3.06 -15.23 24.39
CA PHE A 453 1.80 -15.25 23.66
C PHE A 453 1.25 -16.66 23.44
N GLY A 454 1.86 -17.67 24.06
CA GLY A 454 1.40 -19.06 23.96
C GLY A 454 1.44 -19.62 22.55
N ILE A 455 2.37 -19.16 21.70
CA ILE A 455 2.52 -19.63 20.33
C ILE A 455 3.92 -20.14 20.06
N LYS A 456 4.04 -21.01 19.05
CA LYS A 456 5.30 -21.52 18.55
C LYS A 456 5.28 -21.44 17.02
N VAL A 457 6.27 -20.74 16.46
CA VAL A 457 6.42 -20.65 14.99
C VAL A 457 6.83 -22.00 14.43
N VAL A 458 6.15 -22.45 13.39
CA VAL A 458 6.50 -23.65 12.66
C VAL A 458 7.63 -23.31 11.68
N PRO A 459 8.75 -24.06 11.71
CA PRO A 459 9.86 -23.79 10.80
C PRO A 459 9.43 -23.88 9.33
N TYR A 460 9.88 -22.91 8.55
CA TYR A 460 9.62 -22.81 7.12
C TYR A 460 10.74 -23.47 6.32
N PRO A 461 10.47 -24.31 5.31
CA PRO A 461 11.51 -24.83 4.45
C PRO A 461 12.15 -23.70 3.62
N PRO A 462 13.50 -23.65 3.48
CA PRO A 462 14.21 -22.57 2.78
C PRO A 462 13.85 -22.41 1.30
N LEU A 463 13.26 -23.44 0.68
CA LEU A 463 12.93 -23.45 -0.75
C LEU A 463 11.69 -22.63 -1.13
N GLN A 464 10.94 -22.12 -0.17
CA GLN A 464 9.70 -21.38 -0.45
C GLN A 464 9.93 -19.98 -1.00
N PHE A 465 11.15 -19.46 -0.96
CA PHE A 465 11.55 -18.26 -1.68
C PHE A 465 11.32 -18.34 -3.18
N MET A 466 11.49 -19.52 -3.76
CA MET A 466 11.24 -19.73 -5.19
C MET A 466 9.81 -19.47 -5.55
N ASN A 467 8.96 -19.74 -4.65
CA ASN A 467 7.55 -19.52 -4.81
C ASN A 467 7.19 -18.06 -4.66
N PHE A 468 7.93 -17.23 -4.01
CA PHE A 468 7.65 -15.84 -3.79
C PHE A 468 7.46 -15.01 -5.07
N PHE A 469 8.07 -15.41 -6.18
CA PHE A 469 7.97 -14.71 -7.45
C PHE A 469 6.97 -15.30 -8.43
N TYR A 470 6.42 -16.46 -8.10
CA TYR A 470 5.51 -17.16 -9.00
C TYR A 470 4.42 -17.84 -8.23
N PRO A 471 3.66 -17.03 -7.76
CA PRO A 471 2.76 -17.48 -6.84
C PRO A 471 1.48 -17.63 -7.31
N LEU A 472 1.04 -18.46 -6.96
CA LEU A 472 -0.28 -18.42 -6.49
C LEU A 472 -0.21 -18.65 -5.02
N TYR A 473 -0.06 -17.54 -4.38
CA TYR A 473 0.19 -17.55 -2.99
C TYR A 473 -1.04 -17.64 -2.21
N ARG A 474 -0.90 -18.40 -1.30
CA ARG A 474 -1.49 -18.33 0.00
C ARG A 474 -1.06 -16.99 0.60
N ILE A 475 -1.84 -15.93 0.42
CA ILE A 475 -1.58 -14.60 0.98
C ILE A 475 -1.24 -14.75 2.46
N VAL A 476 -1.92 -15.67 3.18
CA VAL A 476 -1.60 -16.01 4.56
C VAL A 476 -0.16 -16.51 4.71
N GLU A 477 0.33 -17.37 3.81
CA GLU A 477 1.70 -17.91 3.90
C GLU A 477 2.77 -16.91 3.48
N GLN A 478 2.40 -15.88 2.75
CA GLN A 478 3.31 -14.85 2.28
C GLN A 478 3.55 -13.77 3.34
N TYR A 479 2.50 -13.36 4.03
CA TYR A 479 2.56 -12.34 5.06
C TYR A 479 2.55 -12.91 6.47
N SER A 480 2.06 -14.13 6.64
CA SER A 480 1.94 -14.80 7.92
C SER A 480 2.87 -15.99 8.00
N LEU A 481 3.69 -16.01 9.02
CA LEU A 481 4.37 -17.23 9.41
C LEU A 481 3.35 -18.25 9.96
N LYS A 482 3.57 -19.53 9.67
CA LYS A 482 2.81 -20.60 10.31
C LYS A 482 3.17 -20.68 11.78
N PHE A 483 2.19 -20.90 12.63
CA PHE A 483 2.39 -21.06 14.07
C PHE A 483 1.37 -22.03 14.67
N GLU A 484 1.72 -22.60 15.79
CA GLU A 484 0.86 -23.43 16.63
C GLU A 484 0.59 -22.71 17.94
N GLU A 485 -0.54 -22.99 18.58
CA GLU A 485 -0.82 -22.56 19.94
C GLU A 485 -0.23 -23.57 20.93
N ILE A 486 0.58 -23.14 21.89
CA ILE A 486 1.19 -24.00 22.89
C ILE A 486 0.10 -24.61 23.78
N GLY A 487 -0.09 -25.92 23.73
CA GLY A 487 -1.17 -26.61 24.42
C GLY A 487 -2.57 -26.35 23.85
N GLY A 488 -2.67 -25.85 22.62
CA GLY A 488 -3.90 -25.51 21.92
C GLY A 488 -3.91 -26.07 20.49
N LEU A 489 -4.30 -25.23 19.56
CA LEU A 489 -4.54 -25.61 18.16
C LEU A 489 -3.23 -25.80 17.36
N SER A 490 -3.18 -26.85 16.56
CA SER A 490 -2.21 -27.01 15.48
C SER A 490 -2.36 -25.88 14.43
N TRP A 491 -1.38 -25.73 13.53
CA TRP A 491 -1.49 -24.74 12.45
C TRP A 491 -2.73 -24.97 11.58
N GLU A 492 -3.03 -26.21 11.22
CA GLU A 492 -4.16 -26.56 10.37
C GLU A 492 -5.48 -26.18 11.03
N GLU A 493 -5.65 -26.50 12.31
CA GLU A 493 -6.84 -26.15 13.10
C GLU A 493 -6.93 -24.64 13.28
N LYS A 494 -5.81 -23.99 13.60
CA LYS A 494 -5.77 -22.54 13.77
C LYS A 494 -6.09 -21.78 12.49
N ASN A 495 -5.56 -22.23 11.36
CA ASN A 495 -5.88 -21.65 10.05
C ASN A 495 -7.37 -21.81 9.70
N ALA A 496 -7.95 -22.97 10.00
CA ALA A 496 -9.39 -23.20 9.84
C ALA A 496 -10.21 -22.26 10.74
N GLN A 497 -9.77 -22.04 11.99
CA GLN A 497 -10.40 -21.11 12.91
C GLN A 497 -10.29 -19.66 12.42
N ILE A 498 -9.11 -19.21 11.97
CA ILE A 498 -8.92 -17.85 11.39
C ILE A 498 -9.94 -17.63 10.26
N ILE A 499 -10.07 -18.60 9.36
CA ILE A 499 -11.03 -18.56 8.24
C ILE A 499 -12.47 -18.49 8.75
N GLY A 500 -12.83 -19.32 9.73
CA GLY A 500 -14.18 -19.35 10.31
C GLY A 500 -14.54 -18.02 11.00
N SER A 501 -13.66 -17.49 11.84
CA SER A 501 -13.82 -16.19 12.50
C SER A 501 -13.97 -15.06 11.49
N THR A 502 -13.12 -15.06 10.46
CA THR A 502 -13.16 -14.06 9.39
C THR A 502 -14.49 -14.10 8.65
N LYS A 503 -14.99 -15.29 8.30
CA LYS A 503 -16.30 -15.45 7.65
C LYS A 503 -17.45 -14.94 8.52
N ALA A 504 -17.43 -15.26 9.82
CA ALA A 504 -18.48 -14.83 10.73
C ALA A 504 -18.56 -13.30 10.87
N ILE A 505 -17.39 -12.65 11.02
CA ILE A 505 -17.33 -11.18 11.14
C ILE A 505 -17.65 -10.53 9.78
N ALA A 506 -17.20 -11.10 8.66
CA ALA A 506 -17.52 -10.61 7.32
C ALA A 506 -19.03 -10.63 7.05
N ALA A 507 -19.72 -11.72 7.40
CA ALA A 507 -21.17 -11.82 7.27
C ALA A 507 -21.89 -10.75 8.08
N LYS A 508 -21.35 -10.41 9.27
CA LYS A 508 -21.88 -9.31 10.08
C LYS A 508 -21.66 -7.96 9.40
N ILE A 509 -20.46 -7.70 8.89
CA ILE A 509 -20.17 -6.47 8.13
C ILE A 509 -21.16 -6.31 6.98
N ASP A 510 -21.44 -7.38 6.24
CA ASP A 510 -22.38 -7.39 5.12
C ASP A 510 -23.79 -6.94 5.50
N SER A 511 -24.19 -7.27 6.72
CA SER A 511 -25.52 -6.93 7.20
C SER A 511 -25.66 -5.49 7.72
N ILE A 512 -24.54 -4.83 8.08
CA ILE A 512 -24.57 -3.52 8.75
C ILE A 512 -23.84 -2.40 8.02
N ALA A 513 -22.87 -2.72 7.17
CA ALA A 513 -21.99 -1.72 6.56
C ALA A 513 -22.74 -0.81 5.58
N THR A 514 -22.39 0.47 5.60
CA THR A 514 -22.84 1.43 4.59
C THR A 514 -22.32 1.05 3.21
N PHE A 515 -21.06 0.70 3.14
CA PHE A 515 -20.45 -0.01 2.02
C PHE A 515 -19.19 -0.74 2.51
N ARG A 516 -18.79 -1.74 1.77
CA ARG A 516 -17.55 -2.46 2.06
C ARG A 516 -16.41 -1.80 1.33
N ALA A 517 -15.33 -1.57 2.05
CA ALA A 517 -14.10 -1.14 1.43
C ALA A 517 -12.94 -2.02 1.90
N ILE A 518 -12.45 -2.88 1.03
CA ILE A 518 -11.10 -3.40 1.15
C ILE A 518 -10.28 -2.65 0.12
N GLY A 519 -9.34 -1.84 0.61
CA GLY A 519 -8.48 -1.01 -0.22
C GLY A 519 -9.17 0.17 -0.92
N ASN A 520 -10.40 0.49 -0.54
CA ASN A 520 -11.19 1.56 -1.15
C ASN A 520 -11.34 2.72 -0.18
N GLU A 521 -10.58 3.75 -0.41
CA GLU A 521 -10.63 4.94 0.44
C GLU A 521 -11.65 5.97 -0.05
N HIS A 522 -12.07 5.89 -1.33
CA HIS A 522 -12.93 6.85 -2.00
C HIS A 522 -12.53 8.31 -1.76
N LEU A 523 -11.22 8.56 -1.78
CA LEU A 523 -10.63 9.82 -1.33
C LEU A 523 -11.21 11.02 -2.09
N TYR A 524 -11.22 10.97 -3.42
CA TYR A 524 -11.74 12.06 -4.25
C TYR A 524 -13.24 12.25 -4.08
N LEU A 525 -14.01 11.16 -3.99
CA LEU A 525 -15.45 11.24 -3.79
C LEU A 525 -15.79 11.88 -2.45
N LEU A 526 -15.17 11.39 -1.37
CA LEU A 526 -15.41 11.94 -0.04
C LEU A 526 -14.99 13.42 0.03
N MET A 527 -13.79 13.74 -0.47
CA MET A 527 -13.31 15.12 -0.49
C MET A 527 -14.28 16.04 -1.23
N CYS A 528 -14.73 15.63 -2.43
CA CYS A 528 -15.66 16.41 -3.24
C CYS A 528 -17.01 16.59 -2.52
N LEU A 529 -17.56 15.54 -1.91
CA LEU A 529 -18.82 15.62 -1.19
C LEU A 529 -18.71 16.50 0.06
N TYR A 530 -17.64 16.37 0.84
CA TYR A 530 -17.42 17.21 2.02
C TYR A 530 -17.10 18.68 1.67
N ASP A 531 -16.44 18.92 0.55
CA ASP A 531 -16.23 20.28 0.06
C ASP A 531 -17.55 20.95 -0.33
N LYS A 532 -18.43 20.23 -1.01
CA LYS A 532 -19.72 20.75 -1.50
C LYS A 532 -20.81 20.85 -0.42
N LEU A 533 -20.84 19.93 0.50
CA LEU A 533 -21.95 19.77 1.45
C LEU A 533 -21.57 20.13 2.89
N GLY A 534 -20.30 20.03 3.23
CA GLY A 534 -19.79 20.28 4.59
C GLY A 534 -20.09 19.13 5.57
N HIS A 535 -19.39 19.15 6.70
CA HIS A 535 -19.48 18.13 7.75
C HIS A 535 -20.87 17.97 8.37
N GLY A 536 -21.63 19.04 8.48
CA GLY A 536 -23.00 19.01 9.03
C GLY A 536 -23.99 18.17 8.22
N ASN A 537 -23.64 17.80 6.98
CA ASN A 537 -24.50 17.00 6.09
C ASN A 537 -24.03 15.54 5.97
N LYS A 538 -23.33 15.00 6.96
CA LYS A 538 -22.77 13.65 6.93
C LYS A 538 -23.80 12.57 6.54
N GLU A 539 -25.02 12.64 7.06
CA GLU A 539 -26.07 11.67 6.73
C GLU A 539 -26.48 11.72 5.24
N LEU A 540 -26.51 12.92 4.66
CA LEU A 540 -26.72 13.07 3.22
C LEU A 540 -25.53 12.51 2.44
N ILE A 541 -24.30 12.78 2.89
CA ILE A 541 -23.08 12.24 2.28
C ILE A 541 -23.11 10.71 2.32
N ARG A 542 -23.48 10.09 3.44
CA ARG A 542 -23.66 8.63 3.56
C ARG A 542 -24.60 8.07 2.49
N LYS A 543 -25.77 8.69 2.34
CA LYS A 543 -26.76 8.27 1.34
C LYS A 543 -26.20 8.37 -0.06
N LEU A 544 -25.50 9.48 -0.37
CA LEU A 544 -24.88 9.69 -1.68
C LEU A 544 -23.78 8.69 -1.97
N VAL A 545 -22.87 8.46 -1.02
CA VAL A 545 -21.80 7.46 -1.17
C VAL A 545 -22.40 6.09 -1.44
N ARG A 546 -23.41 5.66 -0.69
CA ARG A 546 -24.09 4.37 -0.91
C ARG A 546 -24.62 4.23 -2.33
N ILE A 547 -25.23 5.25 -2.88
CA ILE A 547 -25.82 5.24 -4.23
C ILE A 547 -24.72 5.30 -5.30
N LEU A 548 -23.75 6.18 -5.11
CA LEU A 548 -22.68 6.38 -6.09
C LEU A 548 -21.73 5.18 -6.18
N THR A 549 -21.53 4.45 -5.09
CA THR A 549 -20.63 3.31 -5.03
C THR A 549 -21.29 1.97 -5.36
N VAL A 550 -22.58 1.94 -5.72
CA VAL A 550 -23.32 0.70 -6.00
C VAL A 550 -22.72 -0.17 -7.10
N LYS A 551 -22.04 0.44 -8.06
CA LYS A 551 -21.32 -0.29 -9.13
C LYS A 551 -20.08 -1.02 -8.62
N PHE A 552 -19.49 -0.56 -7.55
CA PHE A 552 -18.37 -1.21 -6.93
C PHE A 552 -18.95 -2.35 -6.10
N LYS A 553 -18.98 -3.54 -6.70
CA LYS A 553 -19.29 -4.74 -5.93
C LYS A 553 -18.38 -4.70 -4.70
N PRO A 554 -18.92 -4.80 -3.50
CA PRO A 554 -18.09 -4.88 -2.33
C PRO A 554 -17.11 -6.03 -2.57
N TYR A 555 -15.85 -5.79 -2.23
CA TYR A 555 -14.84 -6.83 -2.29
C TYR A 555 -15.37 -7.99 -1.43
N ASN A 556 -15.72 -9.09 -2.08
CA ASN A 556 -16.30 -10.20 -1.37
C ASN A 556 -15.18 -10.89 -0.59
N LEU A 557 -15.18 -10.73 0.73
CA LEU A 557 -14.19 -11.37 1.58
C LEU A 557 -14.25 -12.90 1.43
N ASN A 558 -15.42 -13.46 1.16
CA ASN A 558 -15.56 -14.86 0.79
C ASN A 558 -14.84 -15.18 -0.51
N PHE A 559 -14.92 -14.31 -1.51
CA PHE A 559 -14.17 -14.43 -2.75
C PHE A 559 -12.66 -14.37 -2.49
N PHE A 560 -12.21 -13.42 -1.69
CA PHE A 560 -10.82 -13.31 -1.29
C PHE A 560 -10.34 -14.57 -0.54
N MET A 561 -11.12 -15.09 0.40
CA MET A 561 -10.81 -16.31 1.14
C MET A 561 -10.95 -17.57 0.30
N ASP A 562 -11.84 -17.60 -0.68
CA ASP A 562 -12.03 -18.71 -1.60
C ASP A 562 -10.96 -18.71 -2.72
N ASP A 563 -10.55 -17.55 -3.18
CA ASP A 563 -9.42 -17.39 -4.09
C ASP A 563 -8.11 -17.88 -3.48
N PHE A 564 -7.92 -17.69 -2.19
CA PHE A 564 -6.87 -18.32 -1.40
C PHE A 564 -6.85 -19.84 -1.48
N ARG A 565 -8.01 -20.48 -1.56
CA ARG A 565 -8.13 -21.95 -1.61
C ARG A 565 -8.02 -22.49 -3.03
N THR A 566 -8.65 -21.81 -3.97
CA THR A 566 -8.74 -22.27 -5.37
C THR A 566 -7.47 -22.03 -6.16
N SER A 567 -6.75 -20.96 -5.87
CA SER A 567 -5.46 -20.69 -6.53
C SER A 567 -4.43 -21.82 -6.31
N PHE A 568 -4.60 -22.61 -5.28
CA PHE A 568 -3.68 -23.71 -4.96
C PHE A 568 -3.96 -25.00 -5.71
N SER A 569 -5.24 -25.32 -5.91
CA SER A 569 -5.63 -26.56 -6.58
C SER A 569 -5.41 -26.50 -8.09
N LYS A 570 -5.34 -25.29 -8.66
CA LYS A 570 -5.33 -25.05 -10.11
C LYS A 570 -4.02 -24.42 -10.65
N GLN A 571 -2.89 -24.61 -9.99
CA GLN A 571 -1.59 -24.08 -10.43
C GLN A 571 -1.22 -24.35 -11.90
N LYS A 572 -1.84 -25.34 -12.54
CA LYS A 572 -1.62 -25.67 -13.96
C LYS A 572 -2.43 -24.80 -14.93
N ASP A 573 -3.52 -24.19 -14.47
CA ASP A 573 -4.52 -23.58 -15.37
C ASP A 573 -4.57 -22.05 -15.34
N LEU A 574 -3.87 -21.42 -14.42
CA LEU A 574 -3.74 -19.97 -14.40
C LEU A 574 -2.73 -19.46 -15.45
N ARG A 575 -2.94 -19.86 -16.67
CA ARG A 575 -2.55 -19.07 -17.84
C ARG A 575 -3.55 -17.95 -18.00
N ILE A 576 -3.57 -17.04 -17.05
CA ILE A 576 -4.49 -15.93 -17.10
C ILE A 576 -3.94 -14.95 -18.12
N PHE A 577 -4.46 -15.04 -19.32
CA PHE A 577 -4.27 -14.10 -20.41
C PHE A 577 -5.26 -12.94 -20.31
N MET A 578 -5.61 -12.56 -19.09
CA MET A 578 -6.49 -11.45 -18.86
C MET A 578 -5.69 -10.16 -18.74
N PRO A 579 -6.18 -9.03 -19.27
CA PRO A 579 -5.67 -7.72 -18.90
C PRO A 579 -5.68 -7.61 -17.36
N LEU A 580 -4.72 -6.91 -16.79
CA LEU A 580 -4.63 -6.70 -15.33
C LEU A 580 -5.97 -6.27 -14.71
N LYS A 581 -6.74 -5.52 -15.47
CA LYS A 581 -8.10 -5.09 -15.18
C LYS A 581 -9.07 -6.24 -14.92
N ASP A 582 -8.85 -7.39 -15.54
CA ASP A 582 -9.73 -8.57 -15.45
C ASP A 582 -9.15 -9.64 -14.52
N THR A 583 -7.84 -9.61 -14.23
CA THR A 583 -7.20 -10.54 -13.29
C THR A 583 -7.57 -10.32 -11.85
N LEU A 584 -7.93 -9.10 -11.50
CA LEU A 584 -8.40 -8.75 -10.16
C LEU A 584 -9.90 -8.99 -10.00
N PHE A 585 -10.62 -9.13 -11.11
CA PHE A 585 -11.99 -9.59 -11.21
C PHE A 585 -12.01 -10.97 -11.83
N LEU A 586 -11.40 -11.93 -11.18
CA LEU A 586 -11.72 -13.31 -11.44
C LEU A 586 -13.23 -13.41 -11.31
N GLY A 587 -13.88 -13.64 -12.44
CA GLY A 587 -15.29 -13.88 -12.49
C GLY A 587 -15.70 -14.94 -11.47
N GLU A 588 -16.97 -15.03 -11.20
CA GLU A 588 -17.50 -16.04 -10.29
C GLU A 588 -16.81 -17.38 -10.55
N PRO A 589 -16.30 -18.08 -9.51
CA PRO A 589 -15.68 -19.38 -9.70
C PRO A 589 -16.68 -20.27 -10.42
N GLU A 590 -16.21 -20.98 -11.45
CA GLU A 590 -17.08 -21.91 -12.16
C GLU A 590 -17.78 -22.84 -11.15
N PRO A 591 -19.10 -23.05 -11.30
CA PRO A 591 -19.83 -23.97 -10.40
C PRO A 591 -19.19 -25.35 -10.46
N GLY A 592 -18.69 -25.84 -9.34
CA GLY A 592 -18.04 -27.13 -9.22
C GLY A 592 -16.54 -27.13 -8.91
N ALA A 593 -15.90 -25.95 -8.79
CA ALA A 593 -14.47 -25.84 -8.50
C ALA A 593 -14.13 -25.79 -6.99
N VAL A 594 -15.10 -25.87 -6.11
CA VAL A 594 -14.91 -25.83 -4.65
C VAL A 594 -14.98 -27.27 -4.13
N PRO A 595 -13.91 -27.83 -3.57
CA PRO A 595 -14.05 -29.05 -2.78
C PRO A 595 -14.93 -28.75 -1.57
N ASP A 596 -15.98 -29.55 -1.36
CA ASP A 596 -16.78 -29.53 -0.15
C ASP A 596 -15.89 -29.74 1.07
N VAL A 597 -15.51 -28.66 1.72
CA VAL A 597 -14.96 -28.74 3.06
C VAL A 597 -16.12 -28.44 4.00
N LYS A 598 -16.73 -29.50 4.51
CA LYS A 598 -17.64 -29.39 5.65
C LYS A 598 -16.90 -28.69 6.78
N LEU A 599 -17.47 -27.59 7.26
CA LEU A 599 -17.04 -26.89 8.47
C LEU A 599 -17.32 -27.73 9.70
#